data_eee2073eabe726ebcb1f185b7b0550e0
#
_entry.id   eee2073eabe726ebcb1f185b7b0550e0
#
_cell.length_a   1.000
_cell.length_b   1.000
_cell.length_c   1.000
_cell.angle_alpha   90.00
_cell.angle_beta   90.00
_cell.angle_gamma   90.00
#
_symmetry.space_group_name_H-M   'P 1'
#
loop_
_entity.id
_entity.type
_entity.pdbx_description
1 polymer ?
#
loop_
_entity_poly.entity_id
_entity_poly.type
_entity_poly.pdbx_seq_one_letter_code
_entity_poly.pdbx_strand_id
1 'polypeptide(L)'
;EKNFNFGNPSVHIPNLIKAYDLIQKLEDSHWKDIKSKQIIKIIEACSGLFMEAVADTETTTKDSNFNINIEVINRSQSNAKLISVKALQLPIETKNAVLKNNEKTSFQLKNVVIGETGDYSNLFWLKEQQTEGMYRVSDKSIRILPEVSSNFPVVFTIEIEGKTIEFVKNICYKFNNPDDGETYV
;
A
#
# COMPACT_ATOMS: atom_id res chain seq x y z
N GLU A 1 4.55 -2.66 26.14
CA GLU A 1 4.59 -1.18 26.26
C GLU A 1 5.72 -0.72 27.18
N LYS A 2 5.88 -1.32 28.40
CA LYS A 2 6.88 -0.86 29.40
C LYS A 2 8.32 -0.92 28.90
N ASN A 3 8.64 -1.76 27.93
CA ASN A 3 9.98 -1.99 27.40
C ASN A 3 10.14 -1.48 25.97
N PHE A 4 9.24 -0.60 25.48
CA PHE A 4 9.33 -0.08 24.13
C PHE A 4 10.50 0.91 24.00
N ASN A 5 11.36 0.67 23.00
CA ASN A 5 12.51 1.53 22.71
C ASN A 5 12.16 2.54 21.63
N PHE A 6 11.85 3.76 22.04
CA PHE A 6 11.53 4.86 21.12
C PHE A 6 12.71 5.29 20.24
N GLY A 7 13.95 5.15 20.74
CA GLY A 7 15.15 5.50 19.97
C GLY A 7 15.51 4.47 18.88
N ASN A 8 15.05 3.23 19.05
CA ASN A 8 15.26 2.15 18.07
C ASN A 8 14.06 1.21 18.05
N PRO A 9 12.95 1.58 17.42
CA PRO A 9 11.75 0.74 17.35
C PRO A 9 11.94 -0.60 16.65
N SER A 10 12.91 -0.69 15.73
CA SER A 10 13.14 -1.89 14.93
C SER A 10 13.58 -3.11 15.74
N VAL A 11 14.11 -2.92 16.93
CA VAL A 11 14.46 -4.05 17.82
C VAL A 11 13.25 -4.89 18.24
N HIS A 12 12.05 -4.36 18.09
CA HIS A 12 10.80 -5.06 18.43
C HIS A 12 10.22 -5.88 17.27
N ILE A 13 10.74 -5.75 16.05
CA ILE A 13 10.22 -6.44 14.86
C ILE A 13 10.15 -7.97 15.05
N PRO A 14 11.16 -8.66 15.61
CA PRO A 14 11.05 -10.12 15.81
C PRO A 14 9.87 -10.51 16.70
N ASN A 15 9.52 -9.72 17.71
CA ASN A 15 8.37 -9.98 18.56
C ASN A 15 7.04 -9.64 17.88
N LEU A 16 7.02 -8.59 17.05
CA LEU A 16 5.85 -8.25 16.24
C LEU A 16 5.55 -9.31 15.19
N ILE A 17 6.58 -9.91 14.58
CA ILE A 17 6.44 -11.05 13.66
C ILE A 17 5.83 -12.26 14.38
N LYS A 18 6.30 -12.58 15.59
CA LYS A 18 5.68 -13.66 16.40
C LYS A 18 4.21 -13.38 16.69
N ALA A 19 3.88 -12.14 17.01
CA ALA A 19 2.48 -11.72 17.22
C ALA A 19 1.66 -11.85 15.93
N TYR A 20 2.23 -11.45 14.78
CA TYR A 20 1.60 -11.65 13.47
C TYR A 20 1.32 -13.14 13.20
N ASP A 21 2.28 -14.03 13.45
CA ASP A 21 2.10 -15.48 13.26
C ASP A 21 1.01 -16.06 14.17
N LEU A 22 0.86 -15.54 15.37
CA LEU A 22 -0.24 -15.93 16.27
C LEU A 22 -1.60 -15.44 15.75
N ILE A 23 -1.65 -14.20 15.25
CA ILE A 23 -2.88 -13.64 14.64
C ILE A 23 -3.31 -14.50 13.44
N GLN A 24 -2.36 -14.99 12.61
CA GLN A 24 -2.68 -15.85 11.47
C GLN A 24 -3.34 -17.19 11.87
N LYS A 25 -3.21 -17.61 13.13
CA LYS A 25 -3.84 -18.83 13.65
C LYS A 25 -5.26 -18.61 14.21
N LEU A 26 -5.75 -17.39 14.25
CA LEU A 26 -7.11 -17.10 14.69
C LEU A 26 -8.13 -17.77 13.75
N GLU A 27 -9.11 -18.43 14.33
CA GLU A 27 -10.21 -19.06 13.59
C GLU A 27 -11.22 -18.03 13.09
N ASP A 28 -11.50 -17.00 13.89
CA ASP A 28 -12.40 -15.90 13.55
C ASP A 28 -11.78 -15.03 12.44
N SER A 29 -12.34 -15.10 11.24
CA SER A 29 -11.86 -14.40 10.05
C SER A 29 -11.95 -12.88 10.19
N HIS A 30 -12.95 -12.35 10.87
CA HIS A 30 -13.15 -10.91 11.06
C HIS A 30 -12.03 -10.31 11.93
N TRP A 31 -11.80 -10.91 13.10
CA TRP A 31 -10.73 -10.45 14.00
C TRP A 31 -9.35 -10.71 13.42
N LYS A 32 -9.17 -11.81 12.72
CA LYS A 32 -7.93 -12.10 11.99
C LYS A 32 -7.60 -11.00 10.97
N ASP A 33 -8.57 -10.60 10.14
CA ASP A 33 -8.36 -9.54 9.13
C ASP A 33 -8.01 -8.20 9.79
N ILE A 34 -8.80 -7.76 10.78
CA ILE A 34 -8.56 -6.50 11.48
C ILE A 34 -7.19 -6.48 12.16
N LYS A 35 -6.86 -7.53 12.91
CA LYS A 35 -5.59 -7.59 13.65
C LYS A 35 -4.39 -7.74 12.75
N SER A 36 -4.52 -8.45 11.63
CA SER A 36 -3.47 -8.54 10.61
C SER A 36 -3.15 -7.17 10.01
N LYS A 37 -4.16 -6.41 9.62
CA LYS A 37 -3.98 -5.05 9.11
C LYS A 37 -3.33 -4.12 10.14
N GLN A 38 -3.73 -4.24 11.42
CA GLN A 38 -3.16 -3.43 12.50
C GLN A 38 -1.68 -3.76 12.75
N ILE A 39 -1.34 -5.05 12.87
CA ILE A 39 0.04 -5.47 13.16
C ILE A 39 1.00 -5.17 12.01
N ILE A 40 0.55 -5.31 10.75
CA ILE A 40 1.33 -4.96 9.56
C ILE A 40 1.70 -3.47 9.58
N LYS A 41 0.76 -2.57 9.90
CA LYS A 41 1.03 -1.14 10.05
C LYS A 41 2.06 -0.85 11.16
N ILE A 42 2.00 -1.59 12.27
CA ILE A 42 2.95 -1.44 13.37
C ILE A 42 4.34 -1.93 12.94
N ILE A 43 4.43 -3.06 12.24
CA ILE A 43 5.68 -3.58 11.69
C ILE A 43 6.28 -2.56 10.71
N GLU A 44 5.48 -2.01 9.79
CA GLU A 44 5.90 -0.97 8.86
C GLU A 44 6.49 0.25 9.60
N ALA A 45 5.76 0.77 10.57
CA ALA A 45 6.20 1.92 11.36
C ALA A 45 7.50 1.65 12.15
N CYS A 46 7.59 0.49 12.84
CA CYS A 46 8.77 0.11 13.60
C CYS A 46 10.00 -0.18 12.73
N SER A 47 9.79 -0.68 11.52
CA SER A 47 10.87 -0.91 10.56
C SER A 47 11.32 0.36 9.84
N GLY A 48 10.57 1.46 9.96
CA GLY A 48 10.88 2.70 9.25
C GLY A 48 10.88 2.52 7.73
N LEU A 49 10.09 1.59 7.21
CA LEU A 49 9.94 1.39 5.78
C LEU A 49 9.16 2.55 5.16
N PHE A 50 9.77 3.15 4.15
CA PHE A 50 9.09 4.07 3.24
C PHE A 50 8.86 3.35 1.91
N MET A 51 7.64 3.34 1.44
CA MET A 51 7.23 2.69 0.18
C MET A 51 6.28 3.60 -0.54
N GLU A 52 6.57 3.87 -1.80
CA GLU A 52 5.81 4.80 -2.59
C GLU A 52 5.71 4.34 -4.05
N ALA A 53 4.56 4.62 -4.67
CA ALA A 53 4.28 4.37 -6.08
C ALA A 53 3.67 5.65 -6.68
N VAL A 54 4.44 6.35 -7.52
CA VAL A 54 4.08 7.65 -8.08
C VAL A 54 3.86 7.52 -9.58
N ALA A 55 2.65 7.83 -10.04
CA ALA A 55 2.35 7.93 -11.46
C ALA A 55 3.01 9.18 -12.08
N ASP A 56 3.38 9.11 -13.35
CA ASP A 56 3.90 10.24 -14.12
C ASP A 56 2.79 11.13 -14.70
N THR A 57 1.53 10.78 -14.47
CA THR A 57 0.35 11.54 -14.88
C THR A 57 -0.69 11.58 -13.76
N GLU A 58 -1.40 12.69 -13.64
CA GLU A 58 -2.48 12.89 -12.68
C GLU A 58 -3.74 12.11 -13.07
N THR A 59 -4.04 12.06 -14.36
CA THR A 59 -5.22 11.40 -14.91
C THR A 59 -4.84 10.50 -16.07
N THR A 60 -5.60 9.43 -16.25
CA THR A 60 -5.41 8.51 -17.37
C THR A 60 -6.74 7.94 -17.85
N THR A 61 -6.76 7.39 -19.05
CA THR A 61 -7.91 6.65 -19.61
C THR A 61 -7.56 5.16 -19.72
N LYS A 62 -8.57 4.31 -19.93
CA LYS A 62 -8.39 2.84 -19.98
C LYS A 62 -7.33 2.38 -20.99
N ASP A 63 -7.23 3.08 -22.14
CA ASP A 63 -6.33 2.70 -23.24
C ASP A 63 -5.02 3.48 -23.27
N SER A 64 -4.80 4.37 -22.29
CA SER A 64 -3.58 5.19 -22.21
C SER A 64 -2.49 4.48 -21.42
N ASN A 65 -1.26 4.62 -21.91
CA ASN A 65 -0.07 4.16 -21.21
C ASN A 65 0.44 5.25 -20.26
N PHE A 66 0.83 4.86 -19.07
CA PHE A 66 1.54 5.72 -18.10
C PHE A 66 2.64 4.92 -17.40
N ASN A 67 3.48 5.60 -16.64
CA ASN A 67 4.55 4.93 -15.90
C ASN A 67 4.37 5.17 -14.40
N ILE A 68 4.83 4.20 -13.61
CA ILE A 68 4.80 4.28 -12.14
C ILE A 68 6.24 4.23 -11.64
N ASN A 69 6.66 5.27 -10.96
CA ASN A 69 7.94 5.32 -10.26
C ASN A 69 7.77 4.67 -8.88
N ILE A 70 8.52 3.63 -8.64
CA ILE A 70 8.55 2.92 -7.36
C ILE A 70 9.75 3.38 -6.57
N GLU A 71 9.53 3.69 -5.30
CA GLU A 71 10.58 4.02 -4.35
C GLU A 71 10.40 3.25 -3.06
N VAL A 72 11.49 2.64 -2.58
CA VAL A 72 11.53 1.93 -1.30
C VAL A 72 12.78 2.31 -0.55
N ILE A 73 12.63 2.70 0.72
CA ILE A 73 13.73 3.03 1.63
C ILE A 73 13.53 2.31 2.96
N ASN A 74 14.55 1.63 3.43
CA ASN A 74 14.62 1.11 4.79
C ASN A 74 15.33 2.16 5.67
N ARG A 75 14.62 2.74 6.64
CA ARG A 75 15.18 3.76 7.56
C ARG A 75 15.59 3.19 8.92
N SER A 76 15.83 1.88 8.98
CA SER A 76 16.25 1.19 10.20
C SER A 76 17.40 0.24 9.95
N GLN A 77 17.88 -0.40 11.01
CA GLN A 77 18.92 -1.44 10.92
C GLN A 77 18.33 -2.85 10.74
N SER A 78 17.01 -2.96 10.52
CA SER A 78 16.38 -4.27 10.28
C SER A 78 16.83 -4.88 8.95
N ASN A 79 16.99 -6.19 8.92
CA ASN A 79 17.27 -6.91 7.70
C ASN A 79 16.02 -6.92 6.84
N ALA A 80 16.00 -6.12 5.80
CA ALA A 80 14.89 -6.01 4.87
C ALA A 80 15.32 -6.27 3.43
N LYS A 81 14.47 -6.95 2.66
CA LYS A 81 14.70 -7.28 1.26
C LYS A 81 13.41 -7.10 0.48
N LEU A 82 13.45 -6.30 -0.56
CA LEU A 82 12.35 -6.18 -1.50
C LEU A 82 12.33 -7.42 -2.40
N ILE A 83 11.33 -8.26 -2.24
CA ILE A 83 11.18 -9.49 -3.05
C ILE A 83 10.54 -9.13 -4.38
N SER A 84 9.38 -8.46 -4.36
CA SER A 84 8.63 -8.13 -5.57
C SER A 84 7.70 -6.94 -5.35
N VAL A 85 7.29 -6.36 -6.46
CA VAL A 85 6.24 -5.35 -6.52
C VAL A 85 5.21 -5.77 -7.56
N LYS A 86 3.93 -5.68 -7.21
CA LYS A 86 2.80 -5.93 -8.11
C LYS A 86 1.92 -4.70 -8.14
N ALA A 87 1.74 -4.12 -9.31
CA ALA A 87 0.86 -2.99 -9.53
C ALA A 87 -0.23 -3.37 -10.52
N LEU A 88 -1.50 -3.14 -10.15
CA LEU A 88 -2.65 -3.40 -11.01
C LEU A 88 -2.65 -4.83 -11.59
N GLN A 89 -2.84 -4.94 -12.91
CA GLN A 89 -2.83 -6.20 -13.66
C GLN A 89 -1.46 -6.54 -14.26
N LEU A 90 -0.44 -5.75 -13.94
CA LEU A 90 0.91 -6.01 -14.42
C LEU A 90 1.46 -7.33 -13.89
N PRO A 91 2.37 -7.97 -14.62
CA PRO A 91 3.17 -9.06 -14.09
C PRO A 91 3.89 -8.65 -12.81
N ILE A 92 4.12 -9.62 -11.93
CA ILE A 92 4.87 -9.38 -10.71
C ILE A 92 6.32 -9.04 -11.09
N GLU A 93 6.77 -7.85 -10.70
CA GLU A 93 8.15 -7.44 -10.90
C GLU A 93 9.01 -7.95 -9.74
N THR A 94 9.80 -8.98 -9.96
CA THR A 94 10.69 -9.57 -8.96
C THR A 94 12.00 -8.80 -8.92
N LYS A 95 12.38 -8.30 -7.75
CA LYS A 95 13.63 -7.51 -7.55
C LYS A 95 14.69 -8.23 -6.74
N ASN A 96 14.30 -8.92 -5.68
CA ASN A 96 15.23 -9.56 -4.73
C ASN A 96 16.35 -8.63 -4.24
N ALA A 97 16.03 -7.34 -4.04
CA ALA A 97 16.99 -6.31 -3.66
C ALA A 97 17.10 -6.18 -2.14
N VAL A 98 18.31 -6.22 -1.61
CA VAL A 98 18.57 -5.92 -0.19
C VAL A 98 18.36 -4.43 0.04
N LEU A 99 17.53 -4.09 1.02
CA LEU A 99 17.24 -2.71 1.41
C LEU A 99 18.19 -2.27 2.52
N LYS A 100 19.29 -1.62 2.14
CA LYS A 100 20.25 -1.10 3.11
C LYS A 100 19.69 0.12 3.82
N ASN A 101 20.17 0.36 5.05
CA ASN A 101 19.72 1.49 5.85
C ASN A 101 19.96 2.83 5.14
N ASN A 102 18.90 3.62 4.99
CA ASN A 102 18.87 4.93 4.36
C ASN A 102 19.36 4.97 2.90
N GLU A 103 19.43 3.82 2.22
CA GLU A 103 19.68 3.77 0.79
C GLU A 103 18.36 3.66 0.02
N LYS A 104 18.21 4.51 -0.99
CA LYS A 104 17.05 4.52 -1.88
C LYS A 104 17.14 3.37 -2.89
N THR A 105 16.13 2.53 -2.93
CA THR A 105 15.89 1.58 -4.02
C THR A 105 14.76 2.13 -4.90
N SER A 106 15.05 2.43 -6.15
CA SER A 106 14.05 2.97 -7.08
C SER A 106 14.11 2.31 -8.44
N PHE A 107 12.95 2.17 -9.08
CA PHE A 107 12.80 1.69 -10.45
C PHE A 107 11.45 2.13 -11.01
N GLN A 108 11.25 1.95 -12.30
CA GLN A 108 10.04 2.35 -12.99
C GLN A 108 9.32 1.14 -13.57
N LEU A 109 8.02 1.05 -13.33
CA LEU A 109 7.10 0.19 -14.07
C LEU A 109 6.64 0.98 -15.30
N LYS A 110 6.95 0.47 -16.48
CA LYS A 110 6.70 1.18 -17.74
C LYS A 110 5.48 0.62 -18.46
N ASN A 111 4.86 1.48 -19.27
CA ASN A 111 3.73 1.11 -20.13
C ASN A 111 2.58 0.45 -19.35
N VAL A 112 2.26 1.00 -18.19
CA VAL A 112 1.14 0.56 -17.38
C VAL A 112 -0.15 0.97 -18.09
N VAL A 113 -1.09 0.04 -18.23
CA VAL A 113 -2.41 0.29 -18.80
C VAL A 113 -3.46 -0.12 -17.78
N ILE A 114 -4.47 0.73 -17.61
CA ILE A 114 -5.66 0.34 -16.87
C ILE A 114 -6.51 -0.49 -17.83
N GLY A 115 -6.51 -1.82 -17.65
CA GLY A 115 -7.26 -2.71 -18.52
C GLY A 115 -8.78 -2.42 -18.50
N GLU A 116 -9.52 -3.06 -19.42
CA GLU A 116 -10.98 -2.88 -19.58
C GLU A 116 -11.78 -3.15 -18.30
N THR A 117 -11.25 -3.96 -17.39
CA THR A 117 -11.86 -4.27 -16.08
C THR A 117 -11.67 -3.17 -15.04
N GLY A 118 -10.82 -2.17 -15.31
CA GLY A 118 -10.63 -1.02 -14.43
C GLY A 118 -11.86 -0.10 -14.47
N ASP A 119 -12.39 0.22 -13.30
CA ASP A 119 -13.44 1.22 -13.18
C ASP A 119 -12.85 2.63 -13.21
N TYR A 120 -13.60 3.58 -13.78
CA TYR A 120 -13.29 5.00 -13.61
C TYR A 120 -13.47 5.40 -12.14
N SER A 121 -12.66 6.36 -11.69
CA SER A 121 -12.87 6.99 -10.39
C SER A 121 -14.25 7.60 -10.35
N ASN A 122 -15.08 7.18 -9.41
CA ASN A 122 -16.41 7.70 -9.22
C ASN A 122 -16.80 7.60 -7.75
N LEU A 123 -17.63 8.49 -7.29
CA LEU A 123 -18.21 8.42 -5.96
C LEU A 123 -19.11 7.17 -5.87
N PHE A 124 -18.92 6.35 -4.86
CA PHE A 124 -19.60 5.04 -4.78
C PHE A 124 -21.13 5.16 -4.75
N TRP A 125 -21.66 6.27 -4.22
CA TRP A 125 -23.10 6.53 -4.19
C TRP A 125 -23.67 7.05 -5.52
N LEU A 126 -22.82 7.39 -6.49
CA LEU A 126 -23.21 7.79 -7.85
C LEU A 126 -23.03 6.65 -8.88
N LYS A 127 -22.53 5.48 -8.47
CA LYS A 127 -22.32 4.34 -9.38
C LYS A 127 -23.62 3.71 -9.87
N GLU A 128 -24.63 3.69 -9.03
CA GLU A 128 -25.92 3.11 -9.36
C GLU A 128 -26.94 4.22 -9.64
N GLN A 129 -27.93 3.92 -10.51
CA GLN A 129 -29.00 4.85 -10.81
C GLN A 129 -29.78 5.21 -9.54
N GLN A 130 -29.92 6.51 -9.28
CA GLN A 130 -30.65 7.02 -8.13
C GLN A 130 -32.16 6.79 -8.30
N THR A 131 -32.87 6.70 -7.18
CA THR A 131 -34.31 6.84 -7.12
C THR A 131 -34.68 8.27 -6.77
N GLU A 132 -35.95 8.64 -6.89
CA GLU A 132 -36.42 9.96 -6.47
C GLU A 132 -36.15 10.16 -4.96
N GLY A 133 -35.22 11.07 -4.65
CA GLY A 133 -34.85 11.43 -3.28
C GLY A 133 -33.85 10.53 -2.56
N MET A 134 -33.34 9.44 -3.17
CA MET A 134 -32.38 8.54 -2.50
C MET A 134 -31.29 8.00 -3.43
N TYR A 135 -30.05 7.93 -2.92
CA TYR A 135 -28.96 7.18 -3.56
C TYR A 135 -29.12 5.67 -3.32
N ARG A 136 -28.74 4.90 -4.32
CA ARG A 136 -28.71 3.44 -4.24
C ARG A 136 -27.28 2.97 -4.14
N VAL A 137 -26.97 2.21 -3.09
CA VAL A 137 -25.67 1.57 -2.88
C VAL A 137 -25.93 0.13 -2.49
N SER A 138 -25.77 -0.80 -3.43
CA SER A 138 -26.07 -2.23 -3.20
C SER A 138 -25.03 -2.89 -2.31
N ASP A 139 -23.76 -2.50 -2.43
CA ASP A 139 -22.68 -3.00 -1.58
C ASP A 139 -22.75 -2.37 -0.19
N LYS A 140 -23.17 -3.18 0.78
CA LYS A 140 -23.30 -2.75 2.19
C LYS A 140 -21.95 -2.45 2.85
N SER A 141 -20.87 -3.02 2.36
CA SER A 141 -19.52 -2.88 2.97
C SER A 141 -18.94 -1.47 2.81
N ILE A 142 -19.33 -0.78 1.73
CA ILE A 142 -18.84 0.57 1.41
C ILE A 142 -19.74 1.70 1.90
N ARG A 143 -20.99 1.41 2.34
CA ARG A 143 -21.98 2.43 2.74
C ARG A 143 -21.52 3.34 3.87
N ILE A 144 -20.65 2.82 4.75
CA ILE A 144 -20.16 3.52 5.94
C ILE A 144 -18.75 4.09 5.76
N LEU A 145 -18.17 3.91 4.58
CA LEU A 145 -16.83 4.45 4.32
C LEU A 145 -16.94 5.94 4.01
N PRO A 146 -16.05 6.78 4.58
CA PRO A 146 -16.04 8.22 4.29
C PRO A 146 -15.59 8.50 2.86
N GLU A 147 -14.74 7.65 2.31
CA GLU A 147 -14.15 7.79 0.97
C GLU A 147 -14.12 6.46 0.25
N VAL A 148 -14.02 6.51 -1.07
CA VAL A 148 -13.78 5.33 -1.90
C VAL A 148 -12.34 4.88 -1.69
N SER A 149 -12.13 3.61 -1.41
CA SER A 149 -10.78 3.05 -1.47
C SER A 149 -10.22 3.24 -2.89
N SER A 150 -8.97 3.68 -3.00
CA SER A 150 -8.30 3.80 -4.29
C SER A 150 -8.39 2.48 -5.07
N ASN A 151 -8.74 2.58 -6.35
CA ASN A 151 -8.83 1.42 -7.24
C ASN A 151 -7.45 0.97 -7.75
N PHE A 152 -6.37 1.63 -7.32
CA PHE A 152 -5.03 1.44 -7.86
C PHE A 152 -4.01 1.01 -6.78
N PRO A 153 -4.19 -0.18 -6.17
CA PRO A 153 -3.25 -0.68 -5.18
C PRO A 153 -1.96 -1.19 -5.82
N VAL A 154 -0.87 -0.95 -5.12
CA VAL A 154 0.44 -1.56 -5.36
C VAL A 154 0.82 -2.40 -4.15
N VAL A 155 1.12 -3.66 -4.39
CA VAL A 155 1.54 -4.61 -3.34
C VAL A 155 3.05 -4.72 -3.36
N PHE A 156 3.69 -4.36 -2.26
CA PHE A 156 5.10 -4.53 -2.01
C PHE A 156 5.30 -5.79 -1.16
N THR A 157 5.94 -6.80 -1.71
CA THR A 157 6.30 -8.01 -0.97
C THR A 157 7.71 -7.83 -0.42
N ILE A 158 7.84 -7.69 0.88
CA ILE A 158 9.11 -7.45 1.56
C ILE A 158 9.37 -8.56 2.58
N GLU A 159 10.58 -9.11 2.55
CA GLU A 159 11.08 -9.96 3.62
C GLU A 159 11.73 -9.07 4.69
N ILE A 160 11.26 -9.19 5.94
CA ILE A 160 11.80 -8.48 7.10
C ILE A 160 12.13 -9.50 8.17
N GLU A 161 13.37 -9.52 8.64
CA GLU A 161 13.87 -10.48 9.64
C GLU A 161 13.47 -11.94 9.32
N GLY A 162 13.56 -12.31 8.02
CA GLY A 162 13.22 -13.64 7.53
C GLY A 162 11.72 -13.93 7.33
N LYS A 163 10.84 -12.95 7.57
CA LYS A 163 9.40 -13.08 7.35
C LYS A 163 8.95 -12.28 6.14
N THR A 164 8.31 -12.93 5.19
CA THR A 164 7.68 -12.26 4.06
C THR A 164 6.34 -11.65 4.47
N ILE A 165 6.18 -10.34 4.21
CA ILE A 165 4.98 -9.56 4.51
C ILE A 165 4.63 -8.74 3.28
N GLU A 166 3.33 -8.62 3.00
CA GLU A 166 2.81 -7.77 1.94
C GLU A 166 2.32 -6.44 2.52
N PHE A 167 2.79 -5.35 1.91
CA PHE A 167 2.36 -4.00 2.22
C PHE A 167 1.63 -3.43 1.02
N VAL A 168 0.44 -2.90 1.25
CA VAL A 168 -0.39 -2.32 0.21
C VAL A 168 -0.32 -0.81 0.30
N LYS A 169 0.05 -0.17 -0.81
CA LYS A 169 0.04 1.29 -1.01
C LYS A 169 -0.82 1.62 -2.21
N ASN A 170 -1.33 2.84 -2.26
CA ASN A 170 -2.03 3.34 -3.44
C ASN A 170 -1.05 4.05 -4.36
N ILE A 171 -1.31 4.01 -5.66
CA ILE A 171 -0.65 4.89 -6.61
C ILE A 171 -1.14 6.30 -6.31
N CYS A 172 -0.21 7.25 -6.28
CA CYS A 172 -0.49 8.67 -6.16
C CYS A 172 0.18 9.44 -7.31
N TYR A 173 -0.27 10.65 -7.53
CA TYR A 173 0.43 11.63 -8.37
C TYR A 173 1.01 12.72 -7.47
N LYS A 174 2.21 13.17 -7.77
CA LYS A 174 2.91 14.21 -7.01
C LYS A 174 3.15 15.43 -7.87
N PHE A 175 2.87 16.59 -7.33
CA PHE A 175 3.27 17.85 -7.93
C PHE A 175 3.78 18.83 -6.87
N ASN A 176 4.67 19.74 -7.26
CA ASN A 176 5.14 20.80 -6.39
C ASN A 176 4.27 22.03 -6.59
N ASN A 177 3.56 22.40 -5.54
CA ASN A 177 2.90 23.69 -5.46
C ASN A 177 3.92 24.71 -4.89
N PRO A 178 4.15 25.86 -5.53
CA PRO A 178 5.08 26.88 -5.01
C PRO A 178 4.77 27.36 -3.60
N ASP A 179 3.48 27.37 -3.22
CA ASP A 179 3.03 27.87 -1.91
C ASP A 179 2.98 26.78 -0.84
N ASP A 180 2.55 25.56 -1.18
CA ASP A 180 2.29 24.48 -0.23
C ASP A 180 3.38 23.38 -0.24
N GLY A 181 4.29 23.41 -1.20
CA GLY A 181 5.30 22.40 -1.39
C GLY A 181 4.80 21.15 -2.14
N GLU A 182 5.32 19.97 -1.79
CA GLU A 182 4.94 18.71 -2.42
C GLU A 182 3.52 18.30 -2.01
N THR A 183 2.64 18.18 -2.98
CA THR A 183 1.24 17.81 -2.83
C THR A 183 0.94 16.48 -3.52
N TYR A 184 0.03 15.70 -2.97
CA TYR A 184 -0.36 14.37 -3.44
C TYR A 184 -1.83 14.37 -3.86
N VAL A 185 -2.11 13.69 -5.00
CA VAL A 185 -3.45 13.39 -5.50
C VAL A 185 -3.62 11.89 -5.72
#